data_848d51f7ef881d5386addfd8feb48ef1
#
_entry.id   848d51f7ef881d5386addfd8feb48ef1
#
_cell.length_a   1.000
_cell.length_b   1.000
_cell.length_c   1.000
_cell.angle_alpha   90.00
_cell.angle_beta   90.00
_cell.angle_gamma   90.00
#
_symmetry.space_group_name_H-M   'P 1'
#
loop_
_entity.id
_entity.type
_entity.pdbx_description
1 polymer ?
#
loop_
_entity_poly.entity_id
_entity_poly.type
_entity_poly.pdbx_seq_one_letter_code
_entity_poly.pdbx_strand_id
1 'polypeptide(L)'
;QAFENVIKQSLANANLQPTDIGHIHGHGMSTISADRGEAVAINKIFGNQTPVVAAKSYMGNLGAGSGSVEIISSLLALDKGTLFKTLNYDTPDPDCDIQVTNSIDTPAGSSFINLNASPQGQASAVIIKSLQ
;
A
#
# COMPACT_ATOMS: atom_id res chain seq x y z
N GLN A 1 -8.95 10.21 7.14
CA GLN A 1 -8.03 10.97 8.02
C GLN A 1 -7.05 10.07 8.77
N ALA A 2 -7.48 8.87 9.24
CA ALA A 2 -6.58 7.95 9.95
C ALA A 2 -5.36 7.54 9.10
N PHE A 3 -5.56 7.08 7.86
CA PHE A 3 -4.45 6.75 6.97
C PHE A 3 -3.52 7.94 6.71
N GLU A 4 -4.06 9.12 6.44
CA GLU A 4 -3.24 10.31 6.21
C GLU A 4 -2.30 10.60 7.39
N ASN A 5 -2.80 10.51 8.61
CA ASN A 5 -2.03 10.77 9.81
C ASN A 5 -0.89 9.75 9.99
N VAL A 6 -1.18 8.45 9.88
CA VAL A 6 -0.15 7.41 10.09
C VAL A 6 0.89 7.39 8.98
N ILE A 7 0.52 7.70 7.73
CA ILE A 7 1.48 7.83 6.62
C ILE A 7 2.45 8.99 6.91
N LYS A 8 1.92 10.18 7.24
CA LYS A 8 2.76 11.35 7.54
C LYS A 8 3.68 11.10 8.73
N GLN A 9 3.16 10.46 9.78
CA GLN A 9 3.96 10.15 10.96
C GLN A 9 5.05 9.12 10.67
N SER A 10 4.75 8.07 9.89
CA SER A 10 5.74 7.07 9.48
C SER A 10 6.86 7.68 8.65
N LEU A 11 6.53 8.53 7.67
CA LEU A 11 7.51 9.23 6.85
C LEU A 11 8.42 10.13 7.71
N ALA A 12 7.81 10.91 8.61
CA ALA A 12 8.56 11.78 9.52
C ALA A 12 9.49 10.98 10.45
N ASN A 13 9.00 9.89 11.04
CA ASN A 13 9.79 9.03 11.94
C ASN A 13 10.96 8.36 11.21
N ALA A 14 10.78 8.01 9.93
CA ALA A 14 11.81 7.42 9.09
C ALA A 14 12.75 8.46 8.46
N ASN A 15 12.45 9.75 8.61
CA ASN A 15 13.15 10.84 7.92
C ASN A 15 13.18 10.65 6.39
N LEU A 16 12.03 10.24 5.82
CA LEU A 16 11.85 9.98 4.39
C LEU A 16 10.80 10.94 3.81
N GLN A 17 10.93 11.18 2.50
CA GLN A 17 9.93 11.87 1.71
C GLN A 17 9.02 10.86 0.98
N PRO A 18 7.83 11.24 0.54
CA PRO A 18 6.96 10.36 -0.26
C PRO A 18 7.66 9.80 -1.50
N THR A 19 8.55 10.56 -2.13
CA THR A 19 9.34 10.16 -3.30
C THR A 19 10.39 9.08 -3.02
N ASP A 20 10.70 8.83 -1.75
CA ASP A 20 11.64 7.77 -1.34
C ASP A 20 10.95 6.40 -1.23
N ILE A 21 9.63 6.35 -1.35
CA ILE A 21 8.84 5.12 -1.25
C ILE A 21 8.67 4.51 -2.64
N GLY A 22 9.18 3.29 -2.82
CA GLY A 22 9.12 2.56 -4.08
C GLY A 22 7.72 2.02 -4.40
N HIS A 23 6.99 1.51 -3.40
CA HIS A 23 5.60 1.11 -3.57
C HIS A 23 4.80 1.18 -2.25
N ILE A 24 3.49 1.13 -2.37
CA ILE A 24 2.55 1.11 -1.26
C ILE A 24 1.88 -0.25 -1.22
N HIS A 25 1.95 -0.95 -0.09
CA HIS A 25 1.09 -2.10 0.15
C HIS A 25 -0.17 -1.60 0.86
N GLY A 26 -1.25 -1.49 0.10
CA GLY A 26 -2.51 -0.96 0.58
C GLY A 26 -3.25 -1.92 1.50
N HIS A 27 -4.12 -1.37 2.34
CA HIS A 27 -5.02 -2.16 3.17
C HIS A 27 -6.03 -2.94 2.30
N GLY A 28 -6.62 -2.30 1.29
CA GLY A 28 -7.39 -2.95 0.23
C GLY A 28 -8.48 -3.88 0.72
N MET A 29 -9.47 -3.36 1.47
CA MET A 29 -10.56 -4.17 2.05
C MET A 29 -11.62 -4.60 1.04
N SER A 30 -11.60 -4.06 -0.17
CA SER A 30 -12.62 -4.29 -1.21
C SER A 30 -14.03 -3.81 -0.79
N THR A 31 -14.09 -2.71 -0.05
CA THR A 31 -15.33 -2.01 0.26
C THR A 31 -15.25 -0.57 -0.23
N ILE A 32 -16.33 -0.06 -0.82
CA ILE A 32 -16.36 1.26 -1.48
C ILE A 32 -15.87 2.37 -0.54
N SER A 33 -16.36 2.41 0.69
CA SER A 33 -16.02 3.49 1.63
C SER A 33 -14.60 3.39 2.17
N ALA A 34 -14.10 2.17 2.45
CA ALA A 34 -12.74 1.99 2.97
C ALA A 34 -11.70 2.26 1.88
N ASP A 35 -11.88 1.67 0.70
CA ASP A 35 -10.94 1.80 -0.41
C ASP A 35 -10.86 3.25 -0.92
N ARG A 36 -12.02 3.95 -1.01
CA ARG A 36 -12.05 5.37 -1.36
C ARG A 36 -11.33 6.23 -0.31
N GLY A 37 -11.56 5.98 0.98
CA GLY A 37 -10.88 6.70 2.06
C GLY A 37 -9.37 6.50 2.06
N GLU A 38 -8.92 5.28 1.78
CA GLU A 38 -7.51 4.94 1.62
C GLU A 38 -6.91 5.60 0.38
N ALA A 39 -7.55 5.49 -0.77
CA ALA A 39 -7.10 6.08 -2.03
C ALA A 39 -6.93 7.60 -1.93
N VAL A 40 -7.88 8.31 -1.30
CA VAL A 40 -7.78 9.76 -1.06
C VAL A 40 -6.56 10.10 -0.20
N ALA A 41 -6.28 9.33 0.85
CA ALA A 41 -5.12 9.56 1.70
C ALA A 41 -3.80 9.29 0.97
N ILE A 42 -3.74 8.22 0.18
CA ILE A 42 -2.58 7.88 -0.66
C ILE A 42 -2.35 8.97 -1.70
N ASN A 43 -3.37 9.33 -2.49
CA ASN A 43 -3.25 10.35 -3.53
C ASN A 43 -2.77 11.69 -2.96
N LYS A 44 -3.31 12.11 -1.83
CA LYS A 44 -2.94 13.38 -1.19
C LYS A 44 -1.47 13.48 -0.82
N ILE A 45 -0.81 12.35 -0.50
CA ILE A 45 0.57 12.33 -0.02
C ILE A 45 1.55 11.91 -1.13
N PHE A 46 1.19 10.90 -1.91
CA PHE A 46 2.06 10.31 -2.92
C PHE A 46 1.68 10.69 -4.37
N GLY A 47 0.51 11.31 -4.56
CA GLY A 47 -0.06 11.48 -5.89
C GLY A 47 -0.52 10.12 -6.47
N ASN A 48 -0.54 10.04 -7.80
CA ASN A 48 -0.93 8.84 -8.53
C ASN A 48 0.23 8.15 -9.27
N GLN A 49 1.48 8.40 -8.83
CA GLN A 49 2.68 7.86 -9.49
C GLN A 49 3.29 6.67 -8.73
N THR A 50 3.10 6.60 -7.41
CA THR A 50 3.63 5.50 -6.60
C THR A 50 2.76 4.27 -6.74
N PRO A 51 3.32 3.12 -7.18
CA PRO A 51 2.54 1.89 -7.38
C PRO A 51 1.92 1.38 -6.08
N VAL A 52 0.69 0.90 -6.17
CA VAL A 52 -0.06 0.31 -5.05
C VAL A 52 -0.36 -1.15 -5.35
N VAL A 53 -0.07 -2.03 -4.40
CA VAL A 53 -0.44 -3.45 -4.43
C VAL A 53 -1.33 -3.81 -3.25
N ALA A 54 -2.15 -4.84 -3.39
CA ALA A 54 -3.00 -5.35 -2.32
C ALA A 54 -3.03 -6.88 -2.32
N ALA A 55 -2.30 -7.50 -1.39
CA ALA A 55 -2.23 -8.95 -1.26
C ALA A 55 -3.56 -9.58 -0.85
N LYS A 56 -4.47 -8.82 -0.23
CA LYS A 56 -5.83 -9.31 0.08
C LYS A 56 -6.60 -9.75 -1.15
N SER A 57 -6.24 -9.27 -2.34
CA SER A 57 -6.82 -9.76 -3.60
C SER A 57 -6.59 -11.26 -3.85
N TYR A 58 -5.54 -11.84 -3.24
CA TYR A 58 -5.20 -13.28 -3.35
C TYR A 58 -5.79 -14.12 -2.23
N MET A 59 -5.80 -13.60 -1.01
CA MET A 59 -6.04 -14.39 0.20
C MET A 59 -7.19 -13.89 1.08
N GLY A 60 -7.81 -12.77 0.72
CA GLY A 60 -8.82 -12.12 1.56
C GLY A 60 -8.23 -11.48 2.81
N ASN A 61 -9.11 -11.06 3.71
CA ASN A 61 -8.71 -10.46 4.97
C ASN A 61 -8.43 -11.53 6.02
N LEU A 62 -7.20 -11.60 6.48
CA LEU A 62 -6.72 -12.55 7.50
C LEU A 62 -6.80 -11.99 8.93
N GLY A 63 -7.56 -10.90 9.14
CA GLY A 63 -7.67 -10.24 10.43
C GLY A 63 -6.31 -9.76 10.94
N ALA A 64 -5.97 -10.11 12.17
CA ALA A 64 -4.71 -9.70 12.79
C ALA A 64 -3.44 -10.20 12.07
N GLY A 65 -3.55 -11.25 11.27
CA GLY A 65 -2.44 -11.81 10.49
C GLY A 65 -2.17 -11.08 9.17
N SER A 66 -3.10 -10.25 8.69
CA SER A 66 -3.00 -9.60 7.38
C SER A 66 -1.72 -8.78 7.21
N GLY A 67 -1.40 -7.93 8.18
CA GLY A 67 -0.22 -7.06 8.11
C GLY A 67 1.10 -7.82 7.96
N SER A 68 1.26 -8.93 8.66
CA SER A 68 2.47 -9.76 8.56
C SER A 68 2.62 -10.40 7.18
N VAL A 69 1.54 -10.93 6.62
CA VAL A 69 1.54 -11.53 5.28
C VAL A 69 1.79 -10.48 4.21
N GLU A 70 1.22 -9.31 4.34
CA GLU A 70 1.42 -8.17 3.43
C GLU A 70 2.87 -7.69 3.44
N ILE A 71 3.48 -7.55 4.62
CA ILE A 71 4.90 -7.19 4.77
C ILE A 71 5.79 -8.24 4.10
N ILE A 72 5.55 -9.53 4.34
CA ILE A 72 6.33 -10.61 3.73
C ILE A 72 6.17 -10.57 2.20
N SER A 73 4.97 -10.36 1.69
CA SER A 73 4.72 -10.26 0.24
C SER A 73 5.50 -9.11 -0.40
N SER A 74 5.54 -7.95 0.25
CA SER A 74 6.31 -6.80 -0.24
C SER A 74 7.82 -6.99 -0.08
N LEU A 75 8.30 -7.68 0.97
CA LEU A 75 9.71 -8.05 1.09
C LEU A 75 10.15 -8.97 -0.06
N LEU A 76 9.33 -9.97 -0.40
CA LEU A 76 9.58 -10.84 -1.55
C LEU A 76 9.57 -10.06 -2.87
N ALA A 77 8.70 -9.06 -3.01
CA ALA A 77 8.68 -8.20 -4.18
C ALA A 77 9.96 -7.34 -4.28
N LEU A 78 10.47 -6.81 -3.17
CA LEU A 78 11.76 -6.11 -3.15
C LEU A 78 12.90 -7.04 -3.57
N ASP A 79 12.94 -8.26 -3.03
CA ASP A 79 13.97 -9.26 -3.37
C ASP A 79 13.94 -9.63 -4.86
N LYS A 80 12.77 -9.77 -5.45
CA LYS A 80 12.59 -10.07 -6.87
C LYS A 80 12.76 -8.84 -7.79
N GLY A 81 12.70 -7.65 -7.25
CA GLY A 81 12.77 -6.40 -7.99
C GLY A 81 11.49 -5.98 -8.71
N THR A 82 10.42 -6.80 -8.67
CA THR A 82 9.14 -6.52 -9.33
C THR A 82 7.96 -6.76 -8.40
N LEU A 83 6.90 -5.99 -8.61
CA LEU A 83 5.64 -6.14 -7.87
C LEU A 83 4.79 -7.28 -8.43
N PHE A 84 4.01 -7.89 -7.56
CA PHE A 84 2.93 -8.78 -7.96
C PHE A 84 1.72 -7.97 -8.42
N LYS A 85 0.93 -8.56 -9.31
CA LYS A 85 -0.30 -7.95 -9.79
C LYS A 85 -1.39 -8.00 -8.71
N THR A 86 -2.15 -6.93 -8.53
CA THR A 86 -3.39 -6.95 -7.73
C THR A 86 -4.48 -7.65 -8.53
N LEU A 87 -5.09 -8.70 -7.99
CA LEU A 87 -6.14 -9.45 -8.69
C LEU A 87 -7.47 -8.68 -8.67
N ASN A 88 -8.34 -9.02 -9.64
CA ASN A 88 -9.69 -8.45 -9.77
C ASN A 88 -9.72 -6.91 -9.90
N TYR A 89 -8.65 -6.33 -10.40
CA TYR A 89 -8.55 -4.90 -10.69
C TYR A 89 -8.57 -4.69 -12.20
N ASP A 90 -9.78 -4.76 -12.77
CA ASP A 90 -9.99 -4.67 -14.23
C ASP A 90 -10.46 -3.26 -14.66
N THR A 91 -11.22 -2.60 -13.80
CA THR A 91 -11.77 -1.27 -14.06
C THR A 91 -11.42 -0.31 -12.92
N PRO A 92 -10.56 0.69 -13.16
CA PRO A 92 -10.24 1.72 -12.16
C PRO A 92 -11.50 2.49 -11.75
N ASP A 93 -11.67 2.72 -10.44
CA ASP A 93 -12.69 3.62 -9.93
C ASP A 93 -12.19 5.08 -10.09
N PRO A 94 -12.93 5.94 -10.82
CA PRO A 94 -12.52 7.34 -11.03
C PRO A 94 -12.43 8.16 -9.74
N ASP A 95 -13.07 7.71 -8.66
CA ASP A 95 -12.97 8.35 -7.34
C ASP A 95 -11.75 7.88 -6.54
N CYS A 96 -10.98 6.91 -7.07
CA CYS A 96 -9.78 6.33 -6.46
C CYS A 96 -8.57 6.56 -7.38
N ASP A 97 -8.13 7.83 -7.53
CA ASP A 97 -7.03 8.22 -8.41
C ASP A 97 -5.66 7.82 -7.80
N ILE A 98 -5.36 6.54 -7.83
CA ILE A 98 -4.09 5.93 -7.41
C ILE A 98 -3.66 4.87 -8.43
N GLN A 99 -2.35 4.60 -8.49
CA GLN A 99 -1.80 3.63 -9.44
C GLN A 99 -1.82 2.21 -8.86
N VAL A 100 -2.95 1.52 -8.91
CA VAL A 100 -3.02 0.10 -8.54
C VAL A 100 -2.33 -0.75 -9.60
N THR A 101 -1.39 -1.58 -9.17
CA THR A 101 -0.60 -2.43 -10.06
C THR A 101 -1.41 -3.64 -10.51
N ASN A 102 -1.60 -3.76 -11.82
CA ASN A 102 -2.23 -4.91 -12.49
C ASN A 102 -1.27 -5.65 -13.45
N SER A 103 0.02 -5.35 -13.39
CA SER A 103 1.10 -5.94 -14.18
C SER A 103 2.17 -6.55 -13.27
N ILE A 104 2.89 -7.55 -13.80
CA ILE A 104 4.03 -8.19 -13.13
C ILE A 104 5.36 -7.51 -13.47
N ASP A 105 5.35 -6.50 -14.34
CA ASP A 105 6.56 -5.81 -14.81
C ASP A 105 6.83 -4.49 -14.06
N THR A 106 5.98 -4.15 -13.09
CA THR A 106 6.15 -2.92 -12.31
C THR A 106 7.30 -3.06 -11.33
N PRO A 107 8.31 -2.16 -11.36
CA PRO A 107 9.41 -2.21 -10.41
C PRO A 107 8.95 -2.08 -8.96
N ALA A 108 9.51 -2.87 -8.07
CA ALA A 108 9.19 -2.82 -6.64
C ALA A 108 9.83 -1.63 -5.92
N GLY A 109 10.88 -1.06 -6.51
CA GLY A 109 11.70 -0.05 -5.86
C GLY A 109 12.61 -0.62 -4.76
N SER A 110 13.10 0.22 -3.86
CA SER A 110 13.99 -0.17 -2.76
C SER A 110 13.34 -0.06 -1.37
N SER A 111 12.09 0.33 -1.32
CA SER A 111 11.35 0.54 -0.08
C SER A 111 9.85 0.40 -0.31
N PHE A 112 9.11 0.17 0.77
CA PHE A 112 7.65 0.23 0.72
C PHE A 112 7.06 0.72 2.04
N ILE A 113 5.81 1.16 1.98
CA ILE A 113 4.97 1.42 3.14
C ILE A 113 3.79 0.45 3.13
N ASN A 114 3.58 -0.25 4.24
CA ASN A 114 2.41 -1.12 4.44
C ASN A 114 1.37 -0.40 5.29
N LEU A 115 0.13 -0.37 4.82
CA LEU A 115 -1.01 0.30 5.45
C LEU A 115 -2.01 -0.73 5.97
N ASN A 116 -2.45 -0.55 7.21
CA ASN A 116 -3.52 -1.35 7.79
C ASN A 116 -4.49 -0.49 8.60
N ALA A 117 -5.74 -0.91 8.64
CA ALA A 117 -6.75 -0.27 9.47
C ALA A 117 -7.69 -1.31 10.11
N SER A 118 -8.22 -0.97 11.28
CA SER A 118 -9.27 -1.74 11.92
C SER A 118 -10.64 -1.14 11.64
N PRO A 119 -11.73 -1.94 11.77
CA PRO A 119 -13.10 -1.43 11.66
C PRO A 119 -13.44 -0.32 12.66
N GLN A 120 -12.69 -0.23 13.76
CA GLN A 120 -12.86 0.77 14.81
C GLN A 120 -12.18 2.11 14.45
N GLY A 121 -11.55 2.22 13.26
CA GLY A 121 -10.91 3.45 12.78
C GLY A 121 -9.48 3.65 13.24
N GLN A 122 -8.85 2.63 13.83
CA GLN A 122 -7.41 2.64 14.09
C GLN A 122 -6.67 2.32 12.79
N ALA A 123 -5.57 3.03 12.55
CA ALA A 123 -4.71 2.77 11.40
C ALA A 123 -3.25 2.64 11.84
N SER A 124 -2.49 1.88 11.07
CA SER A 124 -1.05 1.74 11.22
C SER A 124 -0.35 1.84 9.86
N ALA A 125 0.89 2.32 9.88
CA ALA A 125 1.76 2.35 8.73
C ALA A 125 3.16 1.92 9.14
N VAL A 126 3.76 1.01 8.36
CA VAL A 126 5.12 0.52 8.57
C VAL A 126 5.92 0.75 7.29
N ILE A 127 7.07 1.42 7.39
CA ILE A 127 7.99 1.61 6.29
C ILE A 127 9.16 0.65 6.43
N ILE A 128 9.47 -0.05 5.36
CA ILE A 128 10.64 -0.93 5.25
C ILE A 128 11.45 -0.51 4.03
N LYS A 129 12.76 -0.39 4.22
CA LYS A 129 13.73 -0.07 3.18
C LYS A 129 14.78 -1.15 3.11
N SER A 130 15.16 -1.53 1.89
CA SER A 130 16.29 -2.44 1.66
C SER A 130 17.59 -1.78 2.11
N LEU A 131 18.42 -2.52 2.83
CA LEU A 131 19.81 -2.15 3.08
C LEU A 131 20.59 -2.46 1.80
N GLN A 132 21.07 -1.43 1.15
CA GLN A 132 22.00 -1.60 0.02
C GLN A 132 23.40 -1.89 0.53
#